data_995bf0d42df57ff74a75ae77778d4fab
#
_entry.id   995bf0d42df57ff74a75ae77778d4fab
#
_cell.length_a   1.000
_cell.length_b   1.000
_cell.length_c   1.000
_cell.angle_alpha   90.00
_cell.angle_beta   90.00
_cell.angle_gamma   90.00
#
_symmetry.space_group_name_H-M   'P 1'
#
loop_
_entity.id
_entity.type
_entity.pdbx_description
1 polymer ?
#
loop_
_entity_poly.entity_id
_entity_poly.type
_entity_poly.pdbx_seq_one_letter_code
_entity_poly.pdbx_strand_id
1 'polypeptide(L)'
;MTAFLQQLVNGLSLGSIYALIALGYTMVYGIIKLINFAHGDVYMLGAYCAFLITTYCGLGFIPALFISMIFCGVVGVLIERIAYKPLRHATRITALITAIGVSYVLEYATQYIMGSEVRTYPKLLTSASFHLGPVTITMQQVYIFVITVILMVVLQFIVQKTKMGRAMRAVSVDEDAARLMGIDVDKTISFTFLLGSALAGVAGVLVGIYYNSINPLMGMTPGLKAFIAAVFGGIGSIPGAMIGGLFIGIAETMVTAYGSSLYKDAIVYIILILILILKPAGLLGKN
;
A
#
# COMPACT_ATOMS: atom_id res chain seq x y z
N MET A 1 -14.22 6.17 27.93
CA MET A 1 -12.85 6.65 27.63
C MET A 1 -11.90 5.52 27.25
N THR A 2 -11.92 4.41 27.96
CA THR A 2 -11.10 3.20 27.69
C THR A 2 -11.32 2.60 26.30
N ALA A 3 -12.59 2.39 25.91
CA ALA A 3 -12.93 1.87 24.58
C ALA A 3 -12.44 2.78 23.43
N PHE A 4 -12.51 4.09 23.61
CA PHE A 4 -12.02 5.05 22.60
C PHE A 4 -10.50 4.93 22.39
N LEU A 5 -9.71 4.85 23.45
CA LEU A 5 -8.26 4.68 23.34
C LEU A 5 -7.90 3.34 22.71
N GLN A 6 -8.64 2.27 23.03
CA GLN A 6 -8.44 0.97 22.37
C GLN A 6 -8.70 1.05 20.87
N GLN A 7 -9.78 1.70 20.46
CA GLN A 7 -10.10 1.85 19.04
C GLN A 7 -9.10 2.77 18.30
N LEU A 8 -8.53 3.75 18.99
CA LEU A 8 -7.43 4.56 18.46
C LEU A 8 -6.21 3.69 18.13
N VAL A 9 -5.80 2.80 19.04
CA VAL A 9 -4.68 1.86 18.81
C VAL A 9 -4.99 0.91 17.66
N ASN A 10 -6.19 0.36 17.61
CA ASN A 10 -6.63 -0.51 16.52
C ASN A 10 -6.62 0.24 15.17
N GLY A 11 -7.14 1.47 15.16
CA GLY A 11 -7.18 2.34 14.00
C GLY A 11 -5.79 2.77 13.50
N LEU A 12 -4.86 3.03 14.41
CA LEU A 12 -3.47 3.32 14.07
C LEU A 12 -2.79 2.10 13.42
N SER A 13 -3.08 0.88 13.90
CA SER A 13 -2.54 -0.34 13.31
C SER A 13 -3.08 -0.57 11.89
N LEU A 14 -4.40 -0.48 11.70
CA LEU A 14 -5.03 -0.60 10.39
C LEU A 14 -4.57 0.52 9.45
N GLY A 15 -4.54 1.75 9.96
CA GLY A 15 -4.08 2.93 9.22
C GLY A 15 -2.60 2.86 8.81
N SER A 16 -1.76 2.20 9.59
CA SER A 16 -0.37 1.93 9.22
C SER A 16 -0.26 1.05 7.98
N ILE A 17 -1.10 0.02 7.88
CA ILE A 17 -1.17 -0.84 6.69
C ILE A 17 -1.64 -0.03 5.47
N TYR A 18 -2.71 0.75 5.61
CA TYR A 18 -3.19 1.62 4.54
C TYR A 18 -2.15 2.66 4.12
N ALA A 19 -1.39 3.20 5.08
CA ALA A 19 -0.31 4.13 4.79
C ALA A 19 0.80 3.50 3.91
N LEU A 20 1.21 2.25 4.17
CA LEU A 20 2.19 1.56 3.34
C LEU A 20 1.71 1.37 1.90
N ILE A 21 0.47 0.95 1.71
CA ILE A 21 -0.11 0.79 0.36
C ILE A 21 -0.25 2.16 -0.30
N ALA A 22 -0.73 3.18 0.42
CA ALA A 22 -0.90 4.55 -0.07
C ALA A 22 0.44 5.19 -0.47
N LEU A 23 1.53 4.87 0.24
CA LEU A 23 2.87 5.29 -0.15
C LEU A 23 3.27 4.73 -1.51
N GLY A 24 2.96 3.47 -1.79
CA GLY A 24 3.20 2.88 -3.11
C GLY A 24 2.41 3.57 -4.22
N TYR A 25 1.12 3.84 -4.00
CA TYR A 25 0.31 4.62 -4.95
C TYR A 25 0.87 6.01 -5.19
N THR A 26 1.19 6.72 -4.10
CA THR A 26 1.73 8.09 -4.16
C THR A 26 3.05 8.16 -4.91
N MET A 27 3.93 7.16 -4.74
CA MET A 27 5.21 7.08 -5.44
C MET A 27 5.03 6.92 -6.94
N VAL A 28 4.23 5.95 -7.37
CA VAL A 28 4.00 5.67 -8.78
C VAL A 28 3.26 6.85 -9.45
N TYR A 29 2.15 7.29 -8.87
CA TYR A 29 1.39 8.40 -9.44
C TYR A 29 2.18 9.72 -9.45
N GLY A 30 2.97 9.97 -8.41
CA GLY A 30 3.78 11.18 -8.31
C GLY A 30 4.73 11.36 -9.49
N ILE A 31 5.18 10.27 -10.11
CA ILE A 31 6.17 10.29 -11.20
C ILE A 31 5.49 10.16 -12.57
N ILE A 32 4.67 9.13 -12.78
CA ILE A 32 4.11 8.85 -14.12
C ILE A 32 2.72 9.44 -14.33
N LYS A 33 2.09 10.03 -13.30
CA LYS A 33 0.72 10.60 -13.32
C LYS A 33 -0.36 9.60 -13.77
N LEU A 34 -0.10 8.30 -13.66
CA LEU A 34 -1.02 7.21 -13.96
C LEU A 34 -1.34 6.43 -12.70
N ILE A 35 -2.60 6.05 -12.52
CA ILE A 35 -3.05 5.26 -11.38
C ILE A 35 -2.81 3.78 -11.68
N ASN A 36 -2.15 3.07 -10.78
CA ASN A 36 -1.94 1.63 -10.89
C ASN A 36 -2.96 0.87 -10.04
N PHE A 37 -4.12 0.52 -10.60
CA PHE A 37 -5.14 -0.25 -9.87
C PHE A 37 -4.69 -1.67 -9.50
N ALA A 38 -3.76 -2.27 -10.25
CA ALA A 38 -3.17 -3.57 -9.91
C ALA A 38 -2.30 -3.53 -8.63
N HIS A 39 -2.05 -2.35 -8.05
CA HIS A 39 -1.23 -2.22 -6.84
C HIS A 39 -1.84 -2.93 -5.62
N GLY A 40 -3.18 -2.96 -5.51
CA GLY A 40 -3.88 -3.73 -4.49
C GLY A 40 -3.64 -5.25 -4.64
N ASP A 41 -3.51 -5.74 -5.88
CA ASP A 41 -3.26 -7.17 -6.11
C ASP A 41 -1.80 -7.54 -5.88
N VAL A 42 -0.87 -6.61 -6.10
CA VAL A 42 0.52 -6.80 -5.68
C VAL A 42 0.61 -6.96 -4.15
N TYR A 43 -0.17 -6.21 -3.40
CA TYR A 43 -0.30 -6.39 -1.96
C TYR A 43 -0.85 -7.79 -1.60
N MET A 44 -1.88 -8.27 -2.29
CA MET A 44 -2.42 -9.63 -2.14
C MET A 44 -1.33 -10.67 -2.43
N LEU A 45 -0.57 -10.53 -3.52
CA LEU A 45 0.55 -11.41 -3.85
C LEU A 45 1.62 -11.45 -2.76
N GLY A 46 1.88 -10.33 -2.08
CA GLY A 46 2.80 -10.25 -0.93
C GLY A 46 2.34 -11.13 0.23
N ALA A 47 1.04 -11.09 0.54
CA ALA A 47 0.46 -11.94 1.58
C ALA A 47 0.56 -13.44 1.22
N TYR A 48 0.23 -13.81 -0.03
CA TYR A 48 0.36 -15.19 -0.50
C TYR A 48 1.81 -15.68 -0.56
N CYS A 49 2.74 -14.84 -0.99
CA CYS A 49 4.17 -15.16 -0.99
C CYS A 49 4.66 -15.51 0.41
N ALA A 50 4.36 -14.68 1.40
CA ALA A 50 4.74 -14.96 2.79
C ALA A 50 4.02 -16.20 3.33
N PHE A 51 2.74 -16.39 3.01
CA PHE A 51 1.99 -17.60 3.37
C PHE A 51 2.69 -18.87 2.85
N LEU A 52 3.08 -18.89 1.58
CA LEU A 52 3.76 -20.04 0.97
C LEU A 52 5.12 -20.31 1.63
N ILE A 53 5.92 -19.27 1.83
CA ILE A 53 7.25 -19.37 2.43
C ILE A 53 7.16 -19.92 3.85
N THR A 54 6.22 -19.42 4.64
CA THR A 54 6.08 -19.84 6.03
C THR A 54 5.48 -21.23 6.17
N THR A 55 4.51 -21.58 5.31
CA THR A 55 3.82 -22.87 5.38
C THR A 55 4.68 -24.01 4.81
N TYR A 56 5.34 -23.80 3.68
CA TYR A 56 6.08 -24.87 2.99
C TYR A 56 7.57 -24.89 3.29
N CYS A 57 8.20 -23.72 3.51
CA CYS A 57 9.63 -23.63 3.82
C CYS A 57 9.89 -23.52 5.33
N GLY A 58 8.88 -23.36 6.17
CA GLY A 58 9.02 -23.23 7.62
C GLY A 58 9.80 -21.99 8.07
N LEU A 59 9.95 -20.97 7.20
CA LEU A 59 10.70 -19.78 7.53
C LEU A 59 9.87 -18.84 8.43
N GLY A 60 10.56 -18.17 9.35
CA GLY A 60 9.94 -17.23 10.28
C GLY A 60 9.51 -15.91 9.61
N PHE A 61 8.96 -15.00 10.43
CA PHE A 61 8.40 -13.71 9.99
C PHE A 61 9.38 -12.84 9.18
N ILE A 62 10.59 -12.64 9.69
CA ILE A 62 11.56 -11.71 9.07
C ILE A 62 11.98 -12.16 7.66
N PRO A 63 12.42 -13.42 7.43
CA PRO A 63 12.69 -13.90 6.08
C PRO A 63 11.48 -13.81 5.14
N ALA A 64 10.29 -14.19 5.62
CA ALA A 64 9.07 -14.13 4.82
C ALA A 64 8.75 -12.69 4.37
N LEU A 65 8.94 -11.70 5.25
CA LEU A 65 8.75 -10.29 4.95
C LEU A 65 9.72 -9.80 3.86
N PHE A 66 11.02 -10.09 4.00
CA PHE A 66 12.01 -9.64 3.01
C PHE A 66 11.84 -10.33 1.65
N ILE A 67 11.55 -11.63 1.63
CA ILE A 67 11.34 -12.36 0.37
C ILE A 67 10.06 -11.85 -0.33
N SER A 68 8.97 -11.61 0.41
CA SER A 68 7.75 -11.02 -0.14
C SER A 68 7.99 -9.60 -0.69
N MET A 69 8.80 -8.81 0.02
CA MET A 69 9.19 -7.46 -0.43
C MET A 69 9.94 -7.52 -1.77
N ILE A 70 10.92 -8.41 -1.90
CA ILE A 70 11.69 -8.59 -3.14
C ILE A 70 10.81 -9.13 -4.25
N PHE A 71 10.02 -10.17 -3.97
CA PHE A 71 9.09 -10.78 -4.93
C PHE A 71 8.11 -9.75 -5.50
N CYS A 72 7.42 -9.01 -4.63
CA CYS A 72 6.50 -7.96 -5.07
C CYS A 72 7.20 -6.83 -5.82
N GLY A 73 8.42 -6.46 -5.41
CA GLY A 73 9.24 -5.50 -6.14
C GLY A 73 9.52 -5.94 -7.57
N VAL A 74 9.90 -7.21 -7.77
CA VAL A 74 10.12 -7.79 -9.10
C VAL A 74 8.81 -7.82 -9.91
N VAL A 75 7.71 -8.27 -9.31
CA VAL A 75 6.39 -8.25 -9.97
C VAL A 75 6.02 -6.84 -10.39
N GLY A 76 6.25 -5.84 -9.54
CA GLY A 76 6.00 -4.44 -9.89
C GLY A 76 6.80 -3.94 -11.09
N VAL A 77 8.08 -4.31 -11.19
CA VAL A 77 8.90 -4.00 -12.37
C VAL A 77 8.39 -4.72 -13.63
N LEU A 78 7.93 -5.97 -13.49
CA LEU A 78 7.34 -6.71 -14.61
C LEU A 78 6.04 -6.03 -15.09
N ILE A 79 5.17 -5.64 -14.18
CA ILE A 79 3.94 -4.89 -14.49
C ILE A 79 4.29 -3.59 -15.22
N GLU A 80 5.28 -2.83 -14.71
CA GLU A 80 5.73 -1.61 -15.36
C GLU A 80 6.20 -1.88 -16.80
N ARG A 81 7.09 -2.84 -16.99
CA ARG A 81 7.69 -3.11 -18.29
C ARG A 81 6.71 -3.64 -19.33
N ILE A 82 5.80 -4.52 -18.91
CA ILE A 82 4.87 -5.21 -19.82
C ILE A 82 3.63 -4.35 -20.08
N ALA A 83 3.06 -3.73 -19.04
CA ALA A 83 1.78 -3.04 -19.14
C ALA A 83 1.90 -1.53 -19.24
N TYR A 84 2.78 -0.87 -18.45
CA TYR A 84 2.82 0.59 -18.40
C TYR A 84 3.82 1.23 -19.36
N LYS A 85 4.99 0.63 -19.55
CA LYS A 85 6.02 1.19 -20.44
C LYS A 85 5.53 1.38 -21.87
N PRO A 86 4.81 0.40 -22.50
CA PRO A 86 4.27 0.58 -23.85
C PRO A 86 3.18 1.66 -23.94
N LEU A 87 2.52 1.98 -22.82
CA LEU A 87 1.37 2.87 -22.78
C LEU A 87 1.68 4.28 -22.25
N ARG A 88 2.94 4.64 -22.04
CA ARG A 88 3.32 5.96 -21.49
C ARG A 88 2.85 7.13 -22.34
N HIS A 89 2.78 6.95 -23.67
CA HIS A 89 2.29 7.94 -24.61
C HIS A 89 0.85 7.72 -25.04
N ALA A 90 0.16 6.72 -24.47
CA ALA A 90 -1.24 6.45 -24.74
C ALA A 90 -2.17 7.37 -23.93
N THR A 91 -3.46 7.31 -24.19
CA THR A 91 -4.45 8.06 -23.41
C THR A 91 -4.52 7.55 -21.97
N ARG A 92 -4.91 8.42 -21.04
CA ARG A 92 -5.10 8.05 -19.63
C ARG A 92 -6.11 6.91 -19.45
N ILE A 93 -7.14 6.87 -20.32
CA ILE A 93 -8.17 5.83 -20.32
C ILE A 93 -7.56 4.49 -20.70
N THR A 94 -6.70 4.43 -21.72
CA THR A 94 -6.02 3.19 -22.14
C THR A 94 -5.18 2.61 -21.00
N ALA A 95 -4.39 3.45 -20.31
CA ALA A 95 -3.59 3.03 -19.18
C ALA A 95 -4.46 2.52 -18.01
N LEU A 96 -5.60 3.18 -17.75
CA LEU A 96 -6.54 2.78 -16.69
C LEU A 96 -7.18 1.42 -16.99
N ILE A 97 -7.67 1.20 -18.22
CA ILE A 97 -8.25 -0.09 -18.61
C ILE A 97 -7.21 -1.21 -18.53
N THR A 98 -5.98 -0.94 -18.98
CA THR A 98 -4.88 -1.92 -18.86
C THR A 98 -4.55 -2.24 -17.40
N ALA A 99 -4.53 -1.24 -16.52
CA ALA A 99 -4.31 -1.45 -15.10
C ALA A 99 -5.38 -2.39 -14.48
N ILE A 100 -6.65 -2.19 -14.84
CA ILE A 100 -7.76 -3.06 -14.42
C ILE A 100 -7.58 -4.47 -15.02
N GLY A 101 -7.17 -4.57 -16.28
CA GLY A 101 -6.88 -5.87 -16.90
C GLY A 101 -5.77 -6.63 -16.21
N VAL A 102 -4.67 -5.96 -15.84
CA VAL A 102 -3.57 -6.54 -15.04
C VAL A 102 -4.07 -6.99 -13.67
N SER A 103 -4.89 -6.18 -13.00
CA SER A 103 -5.52 -6.50 -11.72
C SER A 103 -6.27 -7.84 -11.82
N TYR A 104 -7.18 -7.98 -12.77
CA TYR A 104 -7.92 -9.24 -12.98
C TYR A 104 -7.01 -10.43 -13.31
N VAL A 105 -5.97 -10.24 -14.12
CA VAL A 105 -5.00 -11.31 -14.40
C VAL A 105 -4.34 -11.81 -13.11
N LEU A 106 -3.92 -10.90 -12.21
CA LEU A 106 -3.31 -11.27 -10.94
C LEU A 106 -4.29 -11.98 -10.01
N GLU A 107 -5.53 -11.47 -9.91
CA GLU A 107 -6.58 -12.07 -9.08
C GLU A 107 -6.92 -13.48 -9.56
N TYR A 108 -7.29 -13.64 -10.83
CA TYR A 108 -7.72 -14.93 -11.38
C TYR A 108 -6.57 -15.93 -11.50
N ALA A 109 -5.34 -15.49 -11.79
CA ALA A 109 -4.17 -16.36 -11.74
C ALA A 109 -3.93 -16.87 -10.31
N THR A 110 -4.08 -16.02 -9.29
CA THR A 110 -3.96 -16.43 -7.89
C THR A 110 -5.09 -17.39 -7.51
N GLN A 111 -6.33 -17.14 -7.92
CA GLN A 111 -7.44 -18.06 -7.69
C GLN A 111 -7.22 -19.42 -8.36
N TYR A 112 -6.71 -19.43 -9.59
CA TYR A 112 -6.43 -20.68 -10.32
C TYR A 112 -5.35 -21.53 -9.63
N ILE A 113 -4.29 -20.87 -9.12
CA ILE A 113 -3.14 -21.57 -8.49
C ILE A 113 -3.45 -21.95 -7.05
N MET A 114 -4.08 -21.06 -6.30
CA MET A 114 -4.26 -21.21 -4.85
C MET A 114 -5.68 -21.63 -4.45
N GLY A 115 -6.64 -21.60 -5.35
CA GLY A 115 -8.07 -21.76 -5.07
C GLY A 115 -8.71 -20.46 -4.59
N SER A 116 -10.06 -20.43 -4.61
CA SER A 116 -10.85 -19.24 -4.23
C SER A 116 -11.17 -19.15 -2.73
N GLU A 117 -10.78 -20.15 -1.95
CA GLU A 117 -11.13 -20.24 -0.53
C GLU A 117 -10.30 -19.30 0.35
N VAL A 118 -10.90 -18.87 1.45
CA VAL A 118 -10.20 -18.14 2.51
C VAL A 118 -9.28 -19.09 3.24
N ARG A 119 -7.99 -18.74 3.32
CA ARG A 119 -6.97 -19.53 4.03
C ARG A 119 -6.58 -18.86 5.34
N THR A 120 -6.42 -19.67 6.37
CA THR A 120 -5.91 -19.19 7.66
C THR A 120 -4.42 -18.87 7.53
N TYR A 121 -4.05 -17.67 7.95
CA TYR A 121 -2.65 -17.24 7.93
C TYR A 121 -1.86 -17.87 9.09
N PRO A 122 -0.63 -18.34 8.87
CA PRO A 122 0.16 -18.94 9.93
C PRO A 122 0.51 -17.93 11.03
N LYS A 123 0.52 -18.38 12.28
CA LYS A 123 0.90 -17.56 13.42
C LYS A 123 2.40 -17.28 13.42
N LEU A 124 2.82 -16.18 12.83
CA LEU A 124 4.24 -15.80 12.67
C LEU A 124 4.79 -15.03 13.87
N LEU A 125 3.93 -14.43 14.66
CA LEU A 125 4.30 -13.61 15.82
C LEU A 125 3.68 -14.17 17.09
N THR A 126 4.37 -13.99 18.21
CA THR A 126 3.90 -14.37 19.54
C THR A 126 2.63 -13.58 19.88
N SER A 127 1.63 -14.28 20.45
CA SER A 127 0.37 -13.66 20.86
C SER A 127 0.49 -12.90 22.20
N ALA A 128 1.68 -12.41 22.54
CA ALA A 128 1.88 -11.60 23.73
C ALA A 128 1.14 -10.27 23.62
N SER A 129 0.52 -9.84 24.70
CA SER A 129 -0.15 -8.54 24.81
C SER A 129 0.37 -7.78 26.02
N PHE A 130 0.50 -6.48 25.87
CA PHE A 130 0.85 -5.56 26.96
C PHE A 130 -0.41 -4.82 27.39
N HIS A 131 -0.60 -4.73 28.69
CA HIS A 131 -1.66 -3.92 29.28
C HIS A 131 -1.08 -2.60 29.77
N LEU A 132 -1.39 -1.53 29.06
CA LEU A 132 -1.10 -0.15 29.47
C LEU A 132 -2.36 0.45 30.12
N GLY A 133 -2.53 0.17 31.41
CA GLY A 133 -3.75 0.52 32.12
C GLY A 133 -4.96 -0.21 31.48
N PRO A 134 -5.94 0.54 30.96
CA PRO A 134 -7.17 -0.04 30.40
C PRO A 134 -7.04 -0.44 28.91
N VAL A 135 -5.89 -0.20 28.27
CA VAL A 135 -5.65 -0.47 26.84
C VAL A 135 -4.78 -1.71 26.69
N THR A 136 -5.21 -2.63 25.84
CA THR A 136 -4.44 -3.83 25.48
C THR A 136 -3.80 -3.60 24.12
N ILE A 137 -2.46 -3.67 24.09
CA ILE A 137 -1.67 -3.56 22.86
C ILE A 137 -1.08 -4.93 22.56
N THR A 138 -1.40 -5.50 21.41
CA THR A 138 -0.82 -6.77 20.97
C THR A 138 0.56 -6.55 20.35
N MET A 139 1.45 -7.53 20.49
CA MET A 139 2.76 -7.50 19.82
C MET A 139 2.62 -7.31 18.31
N GLN A 140 1.60 -7.91 17.70
CA GLN A 140 1.32 -7.73 16.26
C GLN A 140 1.13 -6.26 15.90
N GLN A 141 0.37 -5.49 16.68
CA GLN A 141 0.13 -4.06 16.47
C GLN A 141 1.42 -3.25 16.59
N VAL A 142 2.28 -3.60 17.56
CA VAL A 142 3.60 -2.96 17.72
C VAL A 142 4.47 -3.21 16.49
N TYR A 143 4.57 -4.46 16.02
CA TYR A 143 5.34 -4.79 14.81
C TYR A 143 4.81 -4.06 13.58
N ILE A 144 3.49 -4.03 13.36
CA ILE A 144 2.86 -3.32 12.25
C ILE A 144 3.27 -1.85 12.27
N PHE A 145 3.13 -1.18 13.41
CA PHE A 145 3.44 0.24 13.53
C PHE A 145 4.93 0.51 13.34
N VAL A 146 5.80 -0.23 14.01
CA VAL A 146 7.26 -0.04 13.96
C VAL A 146 7.79 -0.27 12.54
N ILE A 147 7.39 -1.37 11.88
CA ILE A 147 7.82 -1.67 10.52
C ILE A 147 7.34 -0.58 9.56
N THR A 148 6.09 -0.12 9.69
CA THR A 148 5.56 0.97 8.86
C THR A 148 6.37 2.25 9.02
N VAL A 149 6.67 2.66 10.25
CA VAL A 149 7.47 3.86 10.51
C VAL A 149 8.89 3.72 9.96
N ILE A 150 9.53 2.58 10.17
CA ILE A 150 10.87 2.32 9.61
C ILE A 150 10.86 2.42 8.09
N LEU A 151 9.94 1.72 7.42
CA LEU A 151 9.87 1.73 5.96
C LEU A 151 9.55 3.11 5.40
N MET A 152 8.70 3.87 6.08
CA MET A 152 8.40 5.24 5.71
C MET A 152 9.63 6.14 5.82
N VAL A 153 10.38 6.07 6.93
CA VAL A 153 11.62 6.84 7.12
C VAL A 153 12.65 6.46 6.05
N VAL A 154 12.81 5.16 5.79
CA VAL A 154 13.71 4.65 4.74
C VAL A 154 13.29 5.17 3.37
N LEU A 155 11.99 5.10 3.04
CA LEU A 155 11.47 5.61 1.77
C LEU A 155 11.72 7.12 1.63
N GLN A 156 11.40 7.89 2.68
CA GLN A 156 11.62 9.34 2.70
C GLN A 156 13.12 9.67 2.52
N PHE A 157 14.01 8.92 3.16
CA PHE A 157 15.44 9.06 2.97
C PHE A 157 15.88 8.75 1.54
N ILE A 158 15.40 7.64 0.96
CA ILE A 158 15.70 7.26 -0.43
C ILE A 158 15.27 8.39 -1.38
N VAL A 159 14.04 8.87 -1.26
CA VAL A 159 13.48 9.88 -2.18
C VAL A 159 14.15 11.23 -2.00
N GLN A 160 14.49 11.65 -0.76
CA GLN A 160 15.04 13.00 -0.54
C GLN A 160 16.56 13.08 -0.66
N LYS A 161 17.28 12.04 -0.25
CA LYS A 161 18.74 12.13 -0.06
C LYS A 161 19.55 11.37 -1.10
N THR A 162 18.98 10.38 -1.80
CA THR A 162 19.75 9.57 -2.76
C THR A 162 19.83 10.19 -4.17
N LYS A 163 20.76 9.70 -4.99
CA LYS A 163 20.86 10.08 -6.41
C LYS A 163 19.60 9.67 -7.18
N MET A 164 19.11 8.45 -6.93
CA MET A 164 17.89 7.95 -7.56
C MET A 164 16.65 8.77 -7.14
N GLY A 165 16.55 9.16 -5.87
CA GLY A 165 15.46 10.03 -5.41
C GLY A 165 15.50 11.43 -6.06
N ARG A 166 16.68 11.98 -6.35
CA ARG A 166 16.78 13.22 -7.14
C ARG A 166 16.29 13.01 -8.57
N ALA A 167 16.67 11.90 -9.21
CA ALA A 167 16.18 11.54 -10.54
C ALA A 167 14.64 11.38 -10.54
N MET A 168 14.07 10.70 -9.54
CA MET A 168 12.62 10.54 -9.39
C MET A 168 11.91 11.91 -9.32
N ARG A 169 12.42 12.84 -8.52
CA ARG A 169 11.83 14.20 -8.41
C ARG A 169 12.01 15.01 -9.70
N ALA A 170 13.12 14.89 -10.40
CA ALA A 170 13.32 15.56 -11.69
C ALA A 170 12.31 15.04 -12.73
N VAL A 171 12.19 13.72 -12.88
CA VAL A 171 11.24 13.08 -13.81
C VAL A 171 9.78 13.45 -13.46
N SER A 172 9.45 13.60 -12.16
CA SER A 172 8.10 13.99 -11.74
C SER A 172 7.68 15.39 -12.14
N VAL A 173 8.65 16.29 -12.37
CA VAL A 173 8.42 17.67 -12.80
C VAL A 173 8.32 17.74 -14.32
N ASP A 174 9.34 17.23 -15.02
CA ASP A 174 9.40 17.23 -16.47
C ASP A 174 10.27 16.06 -16.96
N GLU A 175 9.62 15.10 -17.64
CA GLU A 175 10.28 13.88 -18.13
C GLU A 175 11.28 14.21 -19.26
N ASP A 176 10.91 15.11 -20.18
CA ASP A 176 11.75 15.45 -21.33
C ASP A 176 12.97 16.26 -20.91
N ALA A 177 12.79 17.24 -20.03
CA ALA A 177 13.89 17.99 -19.45
C ALA A 177 14.84 17.11 -18.66
N ALA A 178 14.32 16.15 -17.86
CA ALA A 178 15.14 15.19 -17.13
C ALA A 178 15.98 14.32 -18.07
N ARG A 179 15.41 13.88 -19.19
CA ARG A 179 16.09 13.10 -20.22
C ARG A 179 17.22 13.88 -20.88
N LEU A 180 16.99 15.16 -21.20
CA LEU A 180 18.00 16.07 -21.74
C LEU A 180 19.17 16.28 -20.77
N MET A 181 18.90 16.25 -19.46
CA MET A 181 19.93 16.34 -18.41
C MET A 181 20.66 15.01 -18.14
N GLY A 182 20.45 13.98 -18.97
CA GLY A 182 21.12 12.69 -18.88
C GLY A 182 20.53 11.71 -17.84
N ILE A 183 19.32 11.98 -17.35
CA ILE A 183 18.63 11.05 -16.43
C ILE A 183 18.01 9.93 -17.25
N ASP A 184 18.31 8.67 -16.88
CA ASP A 184 17.65 7.51 -17.43
C ASP A 184 16.24 7.38 -16.83
N VAL A 185 15.26 7.91 -17.58
CA VAL A 185 13.86 7.97 -17.17
C VAL A 185 13.30 6.56 -16.99
N ASP A 186 13.63 5.62 -17.88
CA ASP A 186 13.12 4.25 -17.82
C ASP A 186 13.56 3.54 -16.53
N LYS A 187 14.84 3.63 -16.19
CA LYS A 187 15.35 3.07 -14.93
C LYS A 187 14.73 3.74 -13.71
N THR A 188 14.51 5.05 -13.78
CA THR A 188 13.90 5.81 -12.68
C THR A 188 12.47 5.37 -12.42
N ILE A 189 11.66 5.18 -13.48
CA ILE A 189 10.29 4.70 -13.37
C ILE A 189 10.25 3.25 -12.87
N SER A 190 11.06 2.34 -13.47
CA SER A 190 11.12 0.94 -13.02
C SER A 190 11.53 0.83 -11.55
N PHE A 191 12.47 1.66 -11.08
CA PHE A 191 12.86 1.71 -9.67
C PHE A 191 11.73 2.22 -8.77
N THR A 192 10.92 3.14 -9.24
CA THR A 192 9.74 3.62 -8.50
C THR A 192 8.69 2.52 -8.33
N PHE A 193 8.43 1.76 -9.39
CA PHE A 193 7.54 0.60 -9.31
C PHE A 193 8.07 -0.48 -8.38
N LEU A 194 9.40 -0.74 -8.42
CA LEU A 194 10.06 -1.65 -7.50
C LEU A 194 9.81 -1.25 -6.04
N LEU A 195 10.09 0.01 -5.69
CA LEU A 195 9.89 0.50 -4.32
C LEU A 195 8.42 0.47 -3.88
N GLY A 196 7.52 0.99 -4.72
CA GLY A 196 6.09 1.01 -4.41
C GLY A 196 5.55 -0.40 -4.20
N SER A 197 5.86 -1.33 -5.09
CA SER A 197 5.42 -2.72 -5.02
C SER A 197 6.06 -3.49 -3.87
N ALA A 198 7.32 -3.18 -3.53
CA ALA A 198 7.97 -3.75 -2.35
C ALA A 198 7.24 -3.36 -1.05
N LEU A 199 6.81 -2.09 -0.92
CA LEU A 199 5.99 -1.63 0.21
C LEU A 199 4.62 -2.30 0.25
N ALA A 200 3.97 -2.50 -0.91
CA ALA A 200 2.73 -3.25 -1.00
C ALA A 200 2.92 -4.70 -0.54
N GLY A 201 4.01 -5.34 -0.92
CA GLY A 201 4.34 -6.69 -0.46
C GLY A 201 4.44 -6.79 1.05
N VAL A 202 5.13 -5.85 1.69
CA VAL A 202 5.19 -5.78 3.16
C VAL A 202 3.81 -5.56 3.78
N ALA A 203 3.01 -4.63 3.24
CA ALA A 203 1.66 -4.38 3.71
C ALA A 203 0.79 -5.65 3.63
N GLY A 204 0.96 -6.47 2.57
CA GLY A 204 0.30 -7.76 2.42
C GLY A 204 0.64 -8.74 3.53
N VAL A 205 1.92 -8.86 3.88
CA VAL A 205 2.37 -9.70 5.00
C VAL A 205 1.74 -9.23 6.33
N LEU A 206 1.79 -7.92 6.58
CA LEU A 206 1.27 -7.34 7.82
C LEU A 206 -0.24 -7.49 7.96
N VAL A 207 -1.00 -7.40 6.85
CA VAL A 207 -2.44 -7.61 6.89
C VAL A 207 -2.81 -9.07 7.09
N GLY A 208 -2.06 -10.00 6.47
CA GLY A 208 -2.24 -11.43 6.70
C GLY A 208 -2.11 -11.76 8.20
N ILE A 209 -1.16 -11.14 8.88
CA ILE A 209 -0.97 -11.27 10.34
C ILE A 209 -2.12 -10.58 11.10
N TYR A 210 -2.54 -9.39 10.67
CA TYR A 210 -3.56 -8.60 11.36
C TYR A 210 -4.95 -9.29 11.34
N TYR A 211 -5.38 -9.80 10.17
CA TYR A 211 -6.67 -10.48 10.02
C TYR A 211 -6.61 -11.99 10.22
N ASN A 212 -5.41 -12.59 10.36
CA ASN A 212 -5.23 -14.04 10.44
C ASN A 212 -5.81 -14.83 9.26
N SER A 213 -6.06 -14.19 8.15
CA SER A 213 -6.67 -14.79 6.96
C SER A 213 -6.24 -14.09 5.69
N ILE A 214 -6.20 -14.84 4.60
CA ILE A 214 -5.95 -14.34 3.25
C ILE A 214 -6.94 -14.95 2.27
N ASN A 215 -7.27 -14.21 1.23
CA ASN A 215 -8.07 -14.68 0.11
C ASN A 215 -7.64 -13.97 -1.18
N PRO A 216 -7.90 -14.54 -2.37
CA PRO A 216 -7.42 -13.97 -3.64
C PRO A 216 -8.03 -12.60 -4.00
N LEU A 217 -9.15 -12.23 -3.41
CA LEU A 217 -9.84 -10.95 -3.66
C LEU A 217 -9.51 -9.90 -2.60
N MET A 218 -8.59 -10.20 -1.66
CA MET A 218 -8.27 -9.29 -0.56
C MET A 218 -7.57 -8.00 -1.00
N GLY A 219 -7.09 -7.93 -2.25
CA GLY A 219 -6.41 -6.76 -2.79
C GLY A 219 -7.32 -5.59 -3.10
N MET A 220 -8.53 -5.87 -3.59
CA MET A 220 -9.44 -4.87 -4.15
C MET A 220 -9.88 -3.80 -3.14
N THR A 221 -10.50 -4.18 -2.04
CA THR A 221 -11.05 -3.22 -1.06
C THR A 221 -9.96 -2.42 -0.33
N PRO A 222 -8.93 -3.03 0.27
CA PRO A 222 -7.83 -2.27 0.88
C PRO A 222 -7.04 -1.44 -0.12
N GLY A 223 -6.89 -1.91 -1.37
CA GLY A 223 -6.27 -1.16 -2.45
C GLY A 223 -7.01 0.15 -2.74
N LEU A 224 -8.34 0.10 -2.90
CA LEU A 224 -9.16 1.30 -3.10
C LEU A 224 -9.10 2.24 -1.89
N LYS A 225 -9.17 1.73 -0.66
CA LYS A 225 -9.08 2.56 0.56
C LYS A 225 -7.71 3.24 0.68
N ALA A 226 -6.65 2.55 0.36
CA ALA A 226 -5.31 3.12 0.35
C ALA A 226 -5.13 4.17 -0.77
N PHE A 227 -5.76 3.97 -1.94
CA PHE A 227 -5.83 5.00 -2.96
C PHE A 227 -6.56 6.24 -2.46
N ILE A 228 -7.72 6.07 -1.78
CA ILE A 228 -8.45 7.16 -1.13
C ILE A 228 -7.57 7.87 -0.10
N ALA A 229 -6.83 7.12 0.69
CA ALA A 229 -5.88 7.67 1.66
C ALA A 229 -4.78 8.51 0.98
N ALA A 230 -4.25 8.05 -0.16
CA ALA A 230 -3.27 8.80 -0.94
C ALA A 230 -3.87 10.11 -1.51
N VAL A 231 -5.11 10.05 -2.03
CA VAL A 231 -5.85 11.24 -2.52
C VAL A 231 -6.10 12.21 -1.38
N PHE A 232 -6.62 11.73 -0.25
CA PHE A 232 -6.90 12.53 0.94
C PHE A 232 -5.63 13.23 1.46
N GLY A 233 -4.53 12.50 1.52
CA GLY A 233 -3.25 13.05 1.95
C GLY A 233 -2.62 14.05 0.98
N GLY A 234 -2.94 13.93 -0.29
CA GLY A 234 -2.35 14.68 -1.41
C GLY A 234 -1.40 13.80 -2.21
N ILE A 235 -1.85 13.35 -3.37
CA ILE A 235 -1.11 12.43 -4.22
C ILE A 235 0.23 13.07 -4.65
N GLY A 236 1.33 12.31 -4.53
CA GLY A 236 2.69 12.79 -4.77
C GLY A 236 3.42 13.26 -3.50
N SER A 237 2.71 13.40 -2.37
CA SER A 237 3.29 13.77 -1.07
C SER A 237 3.42 12.53 -0.19
N ILE A 238 4.65 12.08 0.08
CA ILE A 238 4.93 10.95 0.98
C ILE A 238 4.35 11.18 2.39
N PRO A 239 4.60 12.33 3.05
CA PRO A 239 4.00 12.62 4.35
C PRO A 239 2.46 12.70 4.27
N GLY A 240 1.92 13.20 3.14
CA GLY A 240 0.49 13.27 2.92
C GLY A 240 -0.16 11.88 2.88
N ALA A 241 0.36 10.98 2.08
CA ALA A 241 -0.15 9.62 1.97
C ALA A 241 -0.13 8.88 3.31
N MET A 242 0.89 9.11 4.13
CA MET A 242 1.00 8.53 5.46
C MET A 242 -0.10 9.04 6.40
N ILE A 243 -0.27 10.38 6.50
CA ILE A 243 -1.32 10.98 7.32
C ILE A 243 -2.69 10.52 6.82
N GLY A 244 -2.88 10.46 5.49
CA GLY A 244 -4.10 9.95 4.88
C GLY A 244 -4.40 8.50 5.27
N GLY A 245 -3.41 7.62 5.21
CA GLY A 245 -3.55 6.22 5.60
C GLY A 245 -3.94 6.07 7.07
N LEU A 246 -3.24 6.76 7.95
CA LEU A 246 -3.54 6.74 9.39
C LEU A 246 -4.95 7.29 9.68
N PHE A 247 -5.33 8.39 9.03
CA PHE A 247 -6.66 8.99 9.20
C PHE A 247 -7.78 8.05 8.75
N ILE A 248 -7.66 7.46 7.55
CA ILE A 248 -8.66 6.52 7.01
C ILE A 248 -8.77 5.29 7.92
N GLY A 249 -7.66 4.72 8.40
CA GLY A 249 -7.70 3.58 9.32
C GLY A 249 -8.37 3.90 10.65
N ILE A 250 -8.11 5.08 11.22
CA ILE A 250 -8.79 5.54 12.44
C ILE A 250 -10.28 5.76 12.18
N ALA A 251 -10.64 6.47 11.09
CA ALA A 251 -12.03 6.74 10.75
C ALA A 251 -12.83 5.43 10.57
N GLU A 252 -12.30 4.47 9.81
CA GLU A 252 -12.93 3.16 9.60
C GLU A 252 -13.14 2.41 10.92
N THR A 253 -12.12 2.40 11.77
CA THR A 253 -12.21 1.69 13.07
C THR A 253 -13.20 2.36 14.01
N MET A 254 -13.27 3.69 14.04
CA MET A 254 -14.24 4.43 14.84
C MET A 254 -15.67 4.18 14.38
N VAL A 255 -15.92 4.19 13.07
CA VAL A 255 -17.25 3.88 12.53
C VAL A 255 -17.65 2.44 12.80
N THR A 256 -16.71 1.50 12.72
CA THR A 256 -16.97 0.09 13.03
C THR A 256 -17.31 -0.10 14.51
N ALA A 257 -16.68 0.64 15.40
CA ALA A 257 -16.86 0.49 16.85
C ALA A 257 -18.09 1.22 17.43
N TYR A 258 -18.38 2.43 16.93
CA TYR A 258 -19.43 3.28 17.48
C TYR A 258 -20.67 3.38 16.58
N GLY A 259 -20.54 3.03 15.30
CA GLY A 259 -21.64 2.97 14.36
C GLY A 259 -22.02 1.53 14.02
N SER A 260 -21.93 1.19 12.75
CA SER A 260 -22.15 -0.17 12.25
C SER A 260 -21.05 -0.56 11.28
N SER A 261 -20.60 -1.81 11.37
CA SER A 261 -19.61 -2.38 10.44
C SER A 261 -20.05 -2.33 8.97
N LEU A 262 -21.39 -2.22 8.72
CA LEU A 262 -21.95 -2.05 7.38
C LEU A 262 -21.55 -0.72 6.72
N TYR A 263 -21.35 0.33 7.52
CA TYR A 263 -21.03 1.67 7.02
C TYR A 263 -19.52 1.99 6.98
N LYS A 264 -18.66 1.06 7.39
CA LYS A 264 -17.21 1.26 7.44
C LYS A 264 -16.59 1.66 6.09
N ASP A 265 -17.09 1.06 5.01
CA ASP A 265 -16.61 1.36 3.66
C ASP A 265 -17.25 2.66 3.13
N ALA A 266 -18.55 2.87 3.41
CA ALA A 266 -19.26 4.06 3.00
C ALA A 266 -18.62 5.35 3.53
N ILE A 267 -18.17 5.37 4.80
CA ILE A 267 -17.53 6.57 5.37
C ILE A 267 -16.23 6.91 4.64
N VAL A 268 -15.45 5.91 4.21
CA VAL A 268 -14.20 6.14 3.48
C VAL A 268 -14.49 6.80 2.13
N TYR A 269 -15.54 6.37 1.41
CA TYR A 269 -15.95 7.00 0.15
C TYR A 269 -16.56 8.40 0.37
N ILE A 270 -17.29 8.61 1.45
CA ILE A 270 -17.78 9.95 1.82
C ILE A 270 -16.60 10.90 2.06
N ILE A 271 -15.59 10.45 2.80
CA ILE A 271 -14.37 11.24 3.03
C ILE A 271 -13.68 11.60 1.70
N LEU A 272 -13.62 10.65 0.75
CA LEU A 272 -13.08 10.92 -0.59
C LEU A 272 -13.85 12.03 -1.30
N ILE A 273 -15.18 11.93 -1.33
CA ILE A 273 -16.03 12.93 -2.00
C ILE A 273 -15.84 14.30 -1.35
N LEU A 274 -15.88 14.36 -0.03
CA LEU A 274 -15.69 15.60 0.71
C LEU A 274 -14.33 16.26 0.44
N ILE A 275 -13.23 15.48 0.47
CA ILE A 275 -11.90 16.05 0.21
C ILE A 275 -11.76 16.55 -1.23
N LEU A 276 -12.33 15.83 -2.21
CA LEU A 276 -12.29 16.24 -3.62
C LEU A 276 -13.09 17.52 -3.88
N ILE A 277 -14.18 17.75 -3.14
CA ILE A 277 -14.98 18.97 -3.24
C ILE A 277 -14.28 20.14 -2.52
N LEU A 278 -13.80 19.93 -1.31
CA LEU A 278 -13.26 21.00 -0.45
C LEU A 278 -11.80 21.33 -0.77
N LYS A 279 -10.97 20.32 -1.06
CA LYS A 279 -9.55 20.48 -1.32
C LYS A 279 -9.03 19.42 -2.32
N PRO A 280 -9.26 19.62 -3.63
CA PRO A 280 -8.95 18.60 -4.65
C PRO A 280 -7.47 18.22 -4.73
N ALA A 281 -6.55 19.06 -4.24
CA ALA A 281 -5.14 18.74 -4.14
C ALA A 281 -4.81 17.81 -2.93
N GLY A 282 -5.78 17.53 -2.06
CA GLY A 282 -5.55 16.81 -0.80
C GLY A 282 -4.95 17.69 0.29
N LEU A 283 -4.71 17.12 1.49
CA LEU A 283 -4.25 17.90 2.66
C LEU A 283 -2.87 18.54 2.45
N LEU A 284 -1.90 17.81 1.91
CA LEU A 284 -0.51 18.23 1.70
C LEU A 284 -0.10 18.21 0.21
N GLY A 285 -1.08 18.17 -0.70
CA GLY A 285 -0.83 18.31 -2.13
C GLY A 285 -0.37 19.74 -2.48
N LYS A 286 0.52 19.84 -3.45
CA LYS A 286 0.90 21.13 -4.04
C LYS A 286 -0.10 21.47 -5.14
N ASN A 287 -0.62 22.69 -5.12
CA ASN A 287 -1.41 23.25 -6.23
C ASN A 287 -0.54 23.46 -7.46
#